data_921e15dcb6993937f276e74101c20365
#
_entry.id   921e15dcb6993937f276e74101c20365
#
_cell.length_a   1.000
_cell.length_b   1.000
_cell.length_c   1.000
_cell.angle_alpha   90.00
_cell.angle_beta   90.00
_cell.angle_gamma   90.00
#
_symmetry.space_group_name_H-M   'P 1'
#
loop_
_entity.id
_entity.type
_entity.pdbx_description
1 polymer ?
#
loop_
_entity_poly.entity_id
_entity_poly.type
_entity_poly.pdbx_seq_one_letter_code
_entity_poly.pdbx_strand_id
1 'polypeptide(L)' 'MRLSDFTRRQQVSPSVRRRSQQLFLAVCSGKKVFRRLALNGYLKIDVGPCWRILSKDGGRQWWLMDHETYNREIRR' A
#
# COMPACT_ATOMS: atom_id res chain seq x y z
N MET A 1 -8.88 -3.97 9.59
CA MET A 1 -7.84 -3.63 8.60
C MET A 1 -6.67 -2.93 9.28
N ARG A 2 -5.49 -3.18 8.81
CA ARG A 2 -4.27 -2.59 9.36
C ARG A 2 -3.40 -2.03 8.24
N LEU A 3 -2.69 -0.93 8.54
CA LEU A 3 -1.66 -0.38 7.67
C LEU A 3 -0.35 -0.34 8.46
N SER A 4 0.70 -0.98 7.94
CA SER A 4 2.01 -1.02 8.57
C SER A 4 3.10 -0.74 7.55
N ASP A 5 4.27 -0.31 8.01
CA ASP A 5 5.44 -0.21 7.15
C ASP A 5 5.95 -1.62 6.84
N PHE A 6 6.27 -1.88 5.58
CA PHE A 6 6.75 -3.20 5.17
C PHE A 6 8.11 -3.51 5.77
N THR A 7 9.00 -2.52 5.80
CA THR A 7 10.29 -2.66 6.46
C THR A 7 10.48 -1.51 7.44
N ARG A 8 11.15 -1.79 8.56
CA ARG A 8 11.45 -0.75 9.55
C ARG A 8 12.55 0.20 9.09
N ARG A 9 13.31 -0.18 8.05
CA ARG A 9 14.44 0.60 7.55
C ARG A 9 14.04 1.62 6.50
N GLN A 10 12.85 1.51 5.93
CA GLN A 10 12.43 2.48 4.92
C GLN A 10 12.21 3.84 5.56
N GLN A 11 12.75 4.87 4.89
CA GLN A 11 12.59 6.24 5.35
C GLN A 11 11.39 6.85 4.64
N VAL A 12 10.30 6.99 5.37
CA VAL A 12 9.06 7.55 4.84
C VAL A 12 8.99 9.02 5.22
N SER A 13 8.92 9.92 4.24
CA SER A 13 8.76 11.34 4.54
C SER A 13 7.42 11.60 5.21
N PRO A 14 7.30 12.67 6.02
CA PRO A 14 6.03 12.99 6.67
C PRO A 14 4.87 13.20 5.69
N SER A 15 5.12 13.76 4.52
CA SER A 15 4.09 13.97 3.51
C SER A 15 3.58 12.65 2.94
N VAL A 16 4.49 11.70 2.67
CA VAL A 16 4.10 10.36 2.19
C VAL A 16 3.32 9.62 3.26
N ARG A 17 3.76 9.69 4.51
CA ARG A 17 3.05 9.03 5.61
C ARG A 17 1.65 9.58 5.79
N ARG A 18 1.50 10.90 5.72
CA ARG A 18 0.19 11.55 5.81
C ARG A 18 -0.71 11.11 4.67
N ARG A 19 -0.18 11.09 3.45
CA ARG A 19 -0.95 10.68 2.27
C ARG A 19 -1.38 9.22 2.37
N SER A 20 -0.48 8.33 2.82
CA SER A 20 -0.81 6.92 2.96
C SER A 20 -1.91 6.70 3.99
N GLN A 21 -1.87 7.43 5.10
CA GLN A 21 -2.92 7.34 6.12
C GLN A 21 -4.26 7.84 5.59
N GLN A 22 -4.27 8.93 4.82
CA GLN A 22 -5.50 9.45 4.21
C GLN A 22 -6.12 8.42 3.26
N LEU A 23 -5.30 7.79 2.42
CA LEU A 23 -5.77 6.77 1.48
C LEU A 23 -6.27 5.53 2.21
N PHE A 24 -5.58 5.11 3.26
CA PHE A 24 -6.01 3.98 4.07
C PHE A 24 -7.35 4.25 4.74
N LEU A 25 -7.53 5.44 5.31
CA LEU A 25 -8.80 5.82 5.94
C LEU A 25 -9.94 5.87 4.91
N ALA A 26 -9.65 6.29 3.68
CA ALA A 26 -10.63 6.27 2.61
C ALA A 26 -11.12 4.84 2.32
N VAL A 27 -10.20 3.87 2.29
CA VAL A 27 -10.55 2.46 2.12
C VAL A 27 -11.41 1.98 3.29
N CYS A 28 -11.04 2.36 4.52
CA CYS A 28 -11.81 2.00 5.71
C CYS A 28 -13.22 2.58 5.68
N SER A 29 -13.41 3.71 5.00
CA SER A 29 -14.72 4.35 4.83
C SER A 29 -15.51 3.78 3.66
N GLY A 30 -14.99 2.76 2.98
CA GLY A 30 -15.67 2.12 1.86
C GLY A 30 -15.38 2.72 0.51
N LYS A 31 -14.47 3.69 0.40
CA LYS A 31 -14.08 4.27 -0.89
C LYS A 31 -13.13 3.32 -1.62
N LYS A 32 -13.34 3.16 -2.92
CA LYS A 32 -12.52 2.28 -3.74
C LYS A 32 -11.36 3.05 -4.34
N VAL A 33 -10.34 3.34 -3.53
CA VAL A 33 -9.11 4.00 -3.98
C VAL A 33 -8.00 2.99 -4.31
N PHE A 34 -8.31 1.70 -4.26
CA PHE A 34 -7.37 0.63 -4.55
C PHE A 34 -7.68 -0.02 -5.90
N ARG A 35 -6.70 -0.73 -6.45
CA ARG A 35 -6.87 -1.54 -7.66
C ARG A 35 -6.48 -2.98 -7.39
N ARG A 36 -7.17 -3.91 -8.04
CA ARG A 36 -6.84 -5.33 -7.98
C ARG A 36 -5.88 -5.66 -9.12
N LEU A 37 -4.76 -6.30 -8.77
CA LEU A 37 -3.77 -6.72 -9.77
C LEU A 37 -4.25 -7.98 -10.47
N ALA A 38 -4.19 -7.99 -11.81
CA ALA A 38 -4.63 -9.13 -12.60
C ALA A 38 -3.76 -10.38 -12.38
N LEU A 39 -2.46 -10.15 -12.08
CA LEU A 39 -1.49 -11.23 -11.94
C LEU A 39 -1.81 -12.18 -10.79
N ASN A 40 -2.22 -11.66 -9.64
CA ASN A 40 -2.37 -12.46 -8.42
C ASN A 40 -3.56 -12.06 -7.55
N GLY A 41 -4.33 -11.07 -7.96
CA GLY A 41 -5.47 -10.61 -7.18
C GLY A 41 -5.11 -9.74 -5.98
N TYR A 42 -3.85 -9.35 -5.82
CA TYR A 42 -3.45 -8.44 -4.75
C TYR A 42 -4.07 -7.06 -4.96
N LEU A 43 -4.26 -6.33 -3.87
CA LEU A 43 -4.80 -4.98 -3.92
C LEU A 43 -3.68 -3.98 -3.73
N LYS A 44 -3.67 -2.92 -4.53
CA LYS A 44 -2.64 -1.88 -4.44
C LYS A 44 -3.25 -0.49 -4.37
N ILE A 45 -2.53 0.43 -3.72
CA ILE A 45 -2.87 1.84 -3.68
C ILE A 45 -1.59 2.62 -4.05
N ASP A 46 -1.71 3.51 -5.03
CA ASP A 46 -0.60 4.41 -5.39
C ASP A 46 -0.60 5.60 -4.43
N VAL A 47 0.49 5.79 -3.70
CA VAL A 47 0.62 6.89 -2.74
C VAL A 47 1.33 8.07 -3.37
N GLY A 48 2.26 7.80 -4.28
CA GLY A 48 3.04 8.79 -4.98
C GLY A 48 3.92 8.10 -6.01
N PRO A 49 4.86 8.81 -6.66
CA PRO A 49 5.67 8.19 -7.71
C PRO A 49 6.57 7.06 -7.21
N CYS A 50 6.98 7.10 -5.94
CA CYS A 50 7.91 6.12 -5.39
C CYS A 50 7.33 5.26 -4.28
N TRP A 51 6.05 5.41 -3.94
CA TRP A 51 5.45 4.74 -2.79
C TRP A 51 4.16 4.01 -3.17
N ARG A 52 3.98 2.83 -2.59
CA ARG A 52 2.81 1.99 -2.83
C ARG A 52 2.34 1.37 -1.52
N ILE A 53 1.04 1.08 -1.46
CA ILE A 53 0.46 0.27 -0.38
C ILE A 53 -0.05 -1.01 -1.03
N LEU A 54 0.32 -2.17 -0.46
CA LEU A 54 -0.02 -3.47 -1.02
C LEU A 54 -0.70 -4.33 0.02
N SER A 55 -1.79 -5.01 -0.39
CA SER A 55 -2.44 -6.03 0.43
C SER A 55 -2.46 -7.34 -0.33
N LYS A 56 -2.01 -8.42 0.31
CA LYS A 56 -1.96 -9.77 -0.26
C LYS A 56 -3.09 -10.67 0.24
N ASP A 57 -3.90 -10.18 1.17
CA ASP A 57 -4.92 -10.98 1.85
C ASP A 57 -6.33 -10.39 1.75
N GLY A 58 -6.59 -9.69 0.66
CA GLY A 58 -7.93 -9.17 0.39
C GLY A 58 -8.27 -7.89 1.15
N GLY A 59 -7.27 -7.20 1.69
CA GLY A 59 -7.47 -5.92 2.35
C GLY A 59 -7.48 -5.97 3.87
N ARG A 60 -7.07 -7.08 4.46
CA ARG A 60 -6.97 -7.17 5.93
C ARG A 60 -5.73 -6.50 6.45
N GLN A 61 -4.58 -6.80 5.86
CA GLN A 61 -3.31 -6.17 6.20
C GLN A 61 -2.79 -5.45 4.97
N TRP A 62 -2.46 -4.17 5.13
CA TRP A 62 -1.89 -3.32 4.09
C TRP A 62 -0.47 -2.96 4.49
N TRP A 63 0.44 -2.95 3.50
CA TRP A 63 1.85 -2.68 3.73
C TRP A 63 2.31 -1.50 2.89
N LEU A 64 2.86 -0.48 3.56
CA LEU A 64 3.47 0.66 2.87
C LEU A 64 4.90 0.30 2.51
N MET A 65 5.25 0.45 1.24
CA MET A 65 6.56 0.10 0.72
C MET A 65 6.97 1.02 -0.41
N ASP A 66 8.28 1.10 -0.67
CA ASP A 66 8.77 1.86 -1.79
C ASP A 66 8.52 1.10 -3.10
N HIS A 67 8.76 1.79 -4.22
CA HIS A 67 8.49 1.26 -5.55
C HIS A 67 9.29 -0.02 -5.85
N GLU A 68 10.56 -0.06 -5.47
CA GLU A 68 11.40 -1.24 -5.73
C GLU A 68 10.93 -2.45 -4.93
N THR A 69 10.62 -2.26 -3.67
CA THR A 69 10.07 -3.32 -2.81
C THR A 69 8.74 -3.82 -3.37
N TYR A 70 7.88 -2.89 -3.80
CA TYR A 70 6.60 -3.23 -4.39
C TYR A 70 6.79 -4.11 -5.64
N ASN A 71 7.71 -3.75 -6.53
CA ASN A 71 7.95 -4.52 -7.74
C ASN A 71 8.41 -5.95 -7.45
N ARG A 72 9.15 -6.16 -6.37
CA ARG A 72 9.54 -7.51 -5.95
C ARG A 72 8.37 -8.27 -5.33
N GLU A 73 7.60 -7.60 -4.49
CA GLU A 73 6.56 -8.26 -3.71
C GLU A 73 5.37 -8.69 -4.56
N ILE A 74 5.03 -7.97 -5.62
CA ILE A 74 3.93 -8.37 -6.50
C ILE A 74 4.25 -9.61 -7.34
N ARG A 75 5.52 -10.03 -7.38
CA ARG A 75 5.95 -11.23 -8.12
C ARG A 75 6.08 -12.45 -7.23
N ARG A 76 5.79 -12.33 -5.96
CA ARG A 76 5.90 -13.43 -4.99
C ARG A 76 4.54 -14.00 -4.61
#